data_ed563e52e60b1299026f3eb0a16f20c8
#
_entry.id   ed563e52e60b1299026f3eb0a16f20c8
#
_cell.length_a   1.000
_cell.length_b   1.000
_cell.length_c   1.000
_cell.angle_alpha   90.00
_cell.angle_beta   90.00
_cell.angle_gamma   90.00
#
_symmetry.space_group_name_H-M   'P 1'
#
loop_
_entity.id
_entity.type
_entity.pdbx_description
1 polymer ?
#
loop_
_entity_poly.entity_id
_entity_poly.type
_entity_poly.pdbx_seq_one_letter_code
_entity_poly.pdbx_strand_id
1 'polypeptide(L)'
;AASDVYKRQGITETDDKKVTEELKKLKKNDPGVDLKLKDYMCRNFYDIRTFGAVMTTFVKASLNCGQVRGPVQIGFARSIDPIISQEVTITRVAITTEKDAENKNTEMGRKTIVPYGLYRAEGYISANLARKVTGFSEDDLELLWEAILNMFEVDHSAARGNMAVRELIVFKHSKELGDCPAYKLFDAVEVKKNEDVEYPRKYQDYTVTVHEEQIPDSVEVRR
;
A
#
# COMPACT_ATOMS: atom_id res chain seq x y z
N ALA A 1 18.86 3.20 -8.10
CA ALA A 1 18.35 3.16 -6.73
C ALA A 1 17.49 4.38 -6.39
N ALA A 2 18.00 5.45 -5.73
CA ALA A 2 17.15 6.61 -5.40
C ALA A 2 16.53 7.29 -6.63
N SER A 3 17.25 7.40 -7.74
CA SER A 3 16.76 7.94 -9.01
C SER A 3 15.58 7.17 -9.60
N ASP A 4 15.45 5.87 -9.34
CA ASP A 4 14.36 5.06 -9.87
C ASP A 4 13.07 5.22 -9.07
N VAL A 5 13.16 5.50 -7.77
CA VAL A 5 12.01 5.83 -6.92
C VAL A 5 11.41 7.17 -7.35
N TYR A 6 12.25 8.18 -7.60
CA TYR A 6 11.81 9.51 -8.07
C TYR A 6 11.12 9.44 -9.43
N LYS A 7 11.66 8.68 -10.38
CA LYS A 7 11.05 8.49 -11.70
C LYS A 7 9.68 7.82 -11.65
N ARG A 8 9.48 6.90 -10.71
CA ARG A 8 8.18 6.23 -10.52
C ARG A 8 7.11 7.14 -9.90
N GLN A 9 7.50 8.18 -9.17
CA GLN A 9 6.58 9.14 -8.55
C GLN A 9 6.23 10.33 -9.45
N GLY A 10 6.64 10.34 -10.72
CA GLY A 10 6.37 11.43 -11.65
C GLY A 10 7.13 12.74 -11.33
N ILE A 11 8.16 12.67 -10.48
CA ILE A 11 9.01 13.80 -10.12
C ILE A 11 9.87 14.19 -11.34
N THR A 12 9.78 15.43 -11.76
CA THR A 12 10.55 15.95 -12.91
C THR A 12 12.02 16.13 -12.57
N GLU A 13 12.91 16.17 -13.61
CA GLU A 13 14.34 16.49 -13.41
C GLU A 13 14.56 17.85 -12.72
N THR A 14 13.62 18.77 -12.85
CA THR A 14 13.66 20.09 -12.22
C THR A 14 13.44 19.99 -10.70
N ASP A 15 12.55 19.09 -10.28
CA ASP A 15 12.28 18.86 -8.85
C ASP A 15 13.43 18.12 -8.18
N ASP A 16 14.07 17.17 -8.87
CA ASP A 16 15.28 16.48 -8.39
C ASP A 16 16.45 17.45 -8.19
N LYS A 17 16.59 18.46 -9.07
CA LYS A 17 17.60 19.50 -8.92
C LYS A 17 17.33 20.40 -7.71
N LYS A 18 16.09 20.84 -7.49
CA LYS A 18 15.69 21.63 -6.32
C LYS A 18 15.95 20.87 -5.02
N VAL A 19 15.51 19.62 -4.94
CA VAL A 19 15.78 18.73 -3.81
C VAL A 19 17.29 18.62 -3.55
N THR A 20 18.08 18.39 -4.59
CA THR A 20 19.53 18.24 -4.48
C THR A 20 20.21 19.56 -4.03
N GLU A 21 19.74 20.72 -4.48
CA GLU A 21 20.27 22.01 -4.07
C GLU A 21 19.94 22.35 -2.62
N GLU A 22 18.73 22.03 -2.17
CA GLU A 22 18.35 22.23 -0.77
C GLU A 22 19.10 21.29 0.17
N LEU A 23 19.27 20.02 -0.21
CA LEU A 23 20.07 19.07 0.54
C LEU A 23 21.56 19.45 0.62
N LYS A 24 22.12 20.11 -0.42
CA LYS A 24 23.49 20.62 -0.39
C LYS A 24 23.70 21.77 0.59
N LYS A 25 22.65 22.51 0.96
CA LYS A 25 22.72 23.57 1.98
C LYS A 25 22.89 22.99 3.39
N LEU A 26 22.50 21.75 3.61
CA LEU A 26 22.65 21.04 4.88
C LEU A 26 24.09 20.50 4.99
N LYS A 27 24.86 21.00 5.96
CA LYS A 27 26.21 20.52 6.20
C LYS A 27 26.18 19.34 7.18
N LYS A 28 26.97 18.31 6.89
CA LYS A 28 27.06 17.07 7.68
C LYS A 28 27.33 17.31 9.19
N ASN A 29 28.02 18.40 9.51
CA ASN A 29 28.42 18.74 10.87
C ASN A 29 27.45 19.72 11.57
N ASP A 30 26.33 20.09 10.92
CA ASP A 30 25.36 21.00 11.55
C ASP A 30 24.62 20.27 12.67
N PRO A 31 24.43 20.88 13.86
CA PRO A 31 23.63 20.29 14.91
C PRO A 31 22.19 20.03 14.42
N GLY A 32 21.70 18.81 14.61
CA GLY A 32 20.34 18.41 14.23
C GLY A 32 20.10 18.32 12.72
N VAL A 33 21.13 18.15 11.91
CA VAL A 33 21.02 17.97 10.45
C VAL A 33 20.11 16.80 10.09
N ASP A 34 20.17 15.70 10.87
CA ASP A 34 19.31 14.53 10.68
C ASP A 34 17.82 14.85 10.86
N LEU A 35 17.49 15.69 11.85
CA LEU A 35 16.09 16.13 12.09
C LEU A 35 15.62 17.06 10.97
N LYS A 36 16.44 18.00 10.53
CA LYS A 36 16.12 18.90 9.41
C LYS A 36 15.89 18.12 8.12
N LEU A 37 16.71 17.09 7.89
CA LEU A 37 16.59 16.24 6.72
C LEU A 37 15.33 15.38 6.77
N LYS A 38 15.00 14.80 7.92
CA LYS A 38 13.73 14.07 8.14
C LYS A 38 12.52 14.95 7.88
N ASP A 39 12.52 16.15 8.45
CA ASP A 39 11.45 17.12 8.29
C ASP A 39 11.29 17.54 6.81
N TYR A 40 12.38 17.82 6.14
CA TYR A 40 12.38 18.11 4.70
C TYR A 40 11.77 16.96 3.89
N MET A 41 12.19 15.73 4.15
CA MET A 41 11.69 14.55 3.44
C MET A 41 10.19 14.32 3.70
N CYS A 42 9.75 14.43 4.95
CA CYS A 42 8.33 14.30 5.29
C CYS A 42 7.47 15.39 4.65
N ARG A 43 7.96 16.64 4.56
CA ARG A 43 7.19 17.73 3.93
C ARG A 43 7.03 17.56 2.42
N ASN A 44 8.05 17.06 1.74
CA ASN A 44 8.07 17.03 0.28
C ASN A 44 7.61 15.69 -0.32
N PHE A 45 7.60 14.59 0.44
CA PHE A 45 7.28 13.26 -0.06
C PHE A 45 6.12 12.64 0.71
N TYR A 46 5.00 12.49 0.03
CA TYR A 46 3.77 11.94 0.59
C TYR A 46 3.94 10.53 1.14
N ASP A 47 4.61 9.65 0.40
CA ASP A 47 4.87 8.26 0.80
C ASP A 47 5.75 8.16 2.06
N ILE A 48 6.77 9.00 2.18
CA ILE A 48 7.62 9.08 3.38
C ILE A 48 6.81 9.59 4.58
N ARG A 49 5.99 10.63 4.36
CA ARG A 49 5.12 11.19 5.38
C ARG A 49 4.07 10.20 5.85
N THR A 50 3.56 9.37 4.95
CA THR A 50 2.49 8.39 5.21
C THR A 50 3.04 7.08 5.79
N PHE A 51 3.94 6.43 5.09
CA PHE A 51 4.41 5.07 5.42
C PHE A 51 5.76 5.02 6.13
N GLY A 52 6.49 6.15 6.09
CA GLY A 52 7.85 6.21 6.57
C GLY A 52 8.86 5.66 5.57
N ALA A 53 10.13 5.73 5.93
CA ALA A 53 11.22 5.22 5.10
C ALA A 53 12.48 4.94 5.92
N VAL A 54 13.32 4.04 5.41
CA VAL A 54 14.69 3.86 5.87
C VAL A 54 15.61 4.59 4.88
N MET A 55 16.20 5.69 5.31
CA MET A 55 16.99 6.59 4.46
C MET A 55 18.45 6.60 4.90
N THR A 56 19.11 5.45 4.78
CA THR A 56 20.50 5.25 5.24
C THR A 56 21.55 5.75 4.27
N THR A 57 21.19 6.02 3.01
CA THR A 57 22.17 6.31 1.97
C THR A 57 21.68 7.37 0.99
N PHE A 58 21.92 8.65 1.32
CA PHE A 58 21.97 9.69 0.31
C PHE A 58 23.39 9.75 -0.25
N VAL A 59 23.69 8.86 -1.20
CA VAL A 59 25.06 8.61 -1.71
C VAL A 59 25.76 9.90 -2.21
N LYS A 60 25.01 10.83 -2.80
CA LYS A 60 25.56 12.09 -3.33
C LYS A 60 25.82 13.16 -2.26
N ALA A 61 25.16 13.11 -1.10
CA ALA A 61 25.25 14.13 -0.07
C ALA A 61 26.02 13.69 1.17
N SER A 62 26.41 12.43 1.27
CA SER A 62 27.02 11.82 2.48
C SER A 62 26.18 12.05 3.76
N LEU A 63 24.89 12.30 3.61
CA LEU A 63 23.92 12.51 4.68
C LEU A 63 23.17 11.20 4.96
N ASN A 64 22.93 10.93 6.23
CA ASN A 64 22.15 9.81 6.66
C ASN A 64 21.10 10.32 7.65
N CYS A 65 19.82 10.19 7.34
CA CYS A 65 18.75 10.61 8.23
C CYS A 65 18.12 9.42 8.99
N GLY A 66 18.67 8.22 8.82
CA GLY A 66 18.21 7.03 9.52
C GLY A 66 16.80 6.61 9.11
N GLN A 67 15.97 6.32 10.10
CA GLN A 67 14.63 5.81 9.90
C GLN A 67 13.58 6.89 10.22
N VAL A 68 12.59 7.02 9.35
CA VAL A 68 11.33 7.72 9.62
C VAL A 68 10.25 6.67 9.81
N ARG A 69 9.57 6.68 10.96
CA ARG A 69 8.43 5.80 11.23
C ARG A 69 7.15 6.53 10.83
N GLY A 70 6.50 6.05 9.78
CA GLY A 70 5.24 6.62 9.29
C GLY A 70 4.04 6.24 10.17
N PRO A 71 2.98 7.06 10.15
CA PRO A 71 1.75 6.82 10.91
C PRO A 71 0.93 5.66 10.37
N VAL A 72 1.00 5.36 9.07
CA VAL A 72 0.20 4.33 8.41
C VAL A 72 0.98 3.04 8.30
N GLN A 73 0.40 1.96 8.80
CA GLN A 73 0.94 0.60 8.70
C GLN A 73 -0.16 -0.32 8.19
N ILE A 74 0.06 -0.98 7.06
CA ILE A 74 -0.86 -1.94 6.46
C ILE A 74 -0.24 -3.33 6.58
N GLY A 75 -1.00 -4.26 7.15
CA GLY A 75 -0.62 -5.66 7.27
C GLY A 75 -0.75 -6.42 5.96
N PHE A 76 -0.28 -7.66 5.95
CA PHE A 76 -0.47 -8.53 4.79
C PHE A 76 -1.95 -8.91 4.63
N ALA A 77 -2.45 -8.81 3.40
CA ALA A 77 -3.77 -9.29 3.07
C ALA A 77 -3.82 -10.82 3.16
N ARG A 78 -4.91 -11.34 3.72
CA ARG A 78 -5.18 -12.78 3.84
C ARG A 78 -6.47 -13.12 3.13
N SER A 79 -6.48 -14.24 2.41
CA SER A 79 -7.71 -14.73 1.79
C SER A 79 -8.70 -15.22 2.87
N ILE A 80 -9.98 -14.97 2.64
CA ILE A 80 -11.05 -15.43 3.53
C ILE A 80 -11.15 -16.96 3.48
N ASP A 81 -11.18 -17.52 2.27
CA ASP A 81 -11.15 -18.97 2.05
C ASP A 81 -9.78 -19.43 1.54
N PRO A 82 -9.46 -20.72 1.66
CA PRO A 82 -8.27 -21.29 1.01
C PRO A 82 -8.26 -21.02 -0.49
N ILE A 83 -7.11 -20.57 -1.00
CA ILE A 83 -6.94 -20.29 -2.42
C ILE A 83 -6.60 -21.57 -3.17
N ILE A 84 -7.37 -21.84 -4.22
CA ILE A 84 -7.10 -22.91 -5.18
C ILE A 84 -6.53 -22.27 -6.44
N SER A 85 -5.25 -22.49 -6.68
CA SER A 85 -4.60 -22.03 -7.89
C SER A 85 -4.89 -22.96 -9.06
N GLN A 86 -4.97 -22.38 -10.26
CA GLN A 86 -5.17 -23.09 -11.50
C GLN A 86 -3.97 -22.87 -12.42
N GLU A 87 -3.41 -23.93 -12.96
CA GLU A 87 -2.36 -23.84 -13.97
C GLU A 87 -2.97 -23.79 -15.37
N VAL A 88 -2.56 -22.79 -16.15
CA VAL A 88 -2.98 -22.63 -17.56
C VAL A 88 -1.77 -22.62 -18.46
N THR A 89 -1.87 -23.31 -19.59
CA THR A 89 -0.84 -23.28 -20.62
C THR A 89 -1.01 -22.04 -21.48
N ILE A 90 0.09 -21.32 -21.68
CA ILE A 90 0.14 -20.14 -22.56
C ILE A 90 1.02 -20.49 -23.75
N THR A 91 0.51 -20.27 -24.95
CA THR A 91 1.28 -20.45 -26.18
C THR A 91 1.59 -19.09 -26.77
N ARG A 92 2.88 -18.82 -26.98
CA ARG A 92 3.36 -17.64 -27.70
C ARG A 92 3.50 -18.00 -29.18
N VAL A 93 2.73 -17.35 -30.03
CA VAL A 93 2.77 -17.56 -31.49
C VAL A 93 3.80 -16.63 -32.16
N ALA A 94 4.03 -15.44 -31.58
CA ALA A 94 4.99 -14.49 -32.16
C ALA A 94 6.44 -14.86 -31.80
N ILE A 95 7.25 -15.05 -32.80
CA ILE A 95 8.69 -15.33 -32.69
C ILE A 95 9.45 -14.03 -32.84
N THR A 96 10.41 -13.76 -31.93
CA THR A 96 11.09 -12.46 -31.83
C THR A 96 12.35 -12.33 -32.66
N THR A 97 12.94 -13.44 -33.14
CA THR A 97 14.14 -13.41 -33.96
C THR A 97 14.02 -14.35 -35.15
N GLU A 98 14.61 -13.99 -36.30
CA GLU A 98 14.62 -14.81 -37.50
C GLU A 98 15.28 -16.19 -37.28
N LYS A 99 16.29 -16.27 -36.44
CA LYS A 99 16.97 -17.48 -36.05
C LYS A 99 16.12 -18.49 -35.29
N ASP A 100 15.23 -17.98 -34.45
CA ASP A 100 14.29 -18.81 -33.70
C ASP A 100 13.11 -19.25 -34.55
N ALA A 101 12.76 -18.47 -35.59
CA ALA A 101 11.72 -18.81 -36.56
C ALA A 101 12.04 -20.05 -37.40
N GLU A 102 13.33 -20.31 -37.66
CA GLU A 102 13.77 -21.48 -38.41
C GLU A 102 13.71 -22.77 -37.58
N ASN A 103 13.77 -22.68 -36.25
CA ASN A 103 13.91 -23.87 -35.38
C ASN A 103 12.72 -24.13 -34.44
N LYS A 104 11.83 -23.17 -34.22
CA LYS A 104 10.68 -23.30 -33.28
C LYS A 104 9.45 -22.57 -33.83
N ASN A 105 8.38 -23.31 -34.04
CA ASN A 105 7.12 -22.73 -34.50
C ASN A 105 6.31 -22.04 -33.36
N THR A 106 6.51 -22.44 -32.11
CA THR A 106 5.77 -21.92 -30.95
C THR A 106 6.57 -22.12 -29.67
N GLU A 107 6.44 -21.19 -28.75
CA GLU A 107 6.89 -21.35 -27.37
C GLU A 107 5.70 -21.55 -26.45
N MET A 108 5.74 -22.58 -25.62
CA MET A 108 4.74 -22.88 -24.62
C MET A 108 5.28 -22.57 -23.23
N GLY A 109 4.49 -21.87 -22.43
CA GLY A 109 4.76 -21.60 -21.04
C GLY A 109 3.57 -22.00 -20.16
N ARG A 110 3.80 -22.09 -18.86
CA ARG A 110 2.74 -22.31 -17.86
C ARG A 110 2.59 -21.07 -16.99
N LYS A 111 1.36 -20.73 -16.69
CA LYS A 111 1.03 -19.64 -15.77
C LYS A 111 0.06 -20.14 -14.73
N THR A 112 0.39 -19.90 -13.48
CA THR A 112 -0.52 -20.15 -12.36
C THR A 112 -1.38 -18.92 -12.15
N ILE A 113 -2.69 -19.11 -12.08
CA ILE A 113 -3.67 -18.07 -11.81
C ILE A 113 -4.50 -18.41 -10.59
N VAL A 114 -5.05 -17.39 -9.93
CA VAL A 114 -6.09 -17.51 -8.92
C VAL A 114 -7.40 -17.08 -9.58
N PRO A 115 -8.34 -18.01 -9.83
CA PRO A 115 -9.59 -17.70 -10.53
C PRO A 115 -10.46 -16.69 -9.79
N TYR A 116 -10.50 -16.81 -8.47
CA TYR A 116 -11.17 -15.88 -7.56
C TYR A 116 -10.57 -15.98 -6.16
N GLY A 117 -10.59 -14.89 -5.41
CA GLY A 117 -10.26 -14.84 -3.99
C GLY A 117 -10.70 -13.50 -3.39
N LEU A 118 -11.38 -13.58 -2.24
CA LEU A 118 -11.65 -12.42 -1.40
C LEU A 118 -10.56 -12.33 -0.35
N TYR A 119 -9.94 -11.15 -0.24
CA TYR A 119 -8.85 -10.89 0.70
C TYR A 119 -9.26 -9.80 1.69
N ARG A 120 -8.87 -9.97 2.94
CA ARG A 120 -8.96 -8.97 3.99
C ARG A 120 -7.56 -8.47 4.32
N ALA A 121 -7.37 -7.16 4.31
CA ALA A 121 -6.19 -6.47 4.83
C ALA A 121 -6.59 -5.62 6.02
N GLU A 122 -5.71 -5.54 7.01
CA GLU A 122 -5.90 -4.72 8.21
C GLU A 122 -4.78 -3.71 8.28
N GLY A 123 -5.10 -2.51 8.76
CA GLY A 123 -4.14 -1.43 8.88
C GLY A 123 -4.36 -0.58 10.13
N TYR A 124 -3.35 0.19 10.46
CA TYR A 124 -3.33 1.08 11.62
C TYR A 124 -2.88 2.46 11.21
N ILE A 125 -3.51 3.48 11.79
CA ILE A 125 -3.11 4.86 11.62
C ILE A 125 -2.89 5.48 13.00
N SER A 126 -1.65 5.89 13.26
CA SER A 126 -1.24 6.45 14.54
C SER A 126 -1.28 7.97 14.51
N ALA A 127 -2.27 8.58 15.20
CA ALA A 127 -2.34 10.03 15.36
C ALA A 127 -1.10 10.61 16.06
N ASN A 128 -0.49 9.86 16.97
CA ASN A 128 0.74 10.27 17.66
C ASN A 128 1.92 10.39 16.67
N LEU A 129 2.13 9.38 15.82
CA LEU A 129 3.18 9.44 14.81
C LEU A 129 2.92 10.50 13.75
N ALA A 130 1.66 10.68 13.33
CA ALA A 130 1.25 11.72 12.41
C ALA A 130 1.65 13.10 12.92
N ARG A 131 1.25 13.44 14.16
CA ARG A 131 1.48 14.76 14.75
C ARG A 131 2.92 15.02 15.16
N LYS A 132 3.62 14.01 15.74
CA LYS A 132 4.94 14.21 16.37
C LYS A 132 6.11 13.85 15.48
N VAL A 133 5.92 13.08 14.41
CA VAL A 133 7.01 12.56 13.62
C VAL A 133 6.99 13.04 12.17
N THR A 134 5.84 12.91 11.49
CA THR A 134 5.84 13.10 10.03
C THR A 134 5.09 14.34 9.57
N GLY A 135 4.16 14.86 10.35
CA GLY A 135 3.26 15.94 9.95
C GLY A 135 2.15 15.49 9.00
N PHE A 136 1.80 14.19 9.00
CA PHE A 136 0.68 13.65 8.23
C PHE A 136 -0.62 14.30 8.66
N SER A 137 -1.33 14.93 7.72
CA SER A 137 -2.51 15.77 7.97
C SER A 137 -3.82 15.02 7.71
N GLU A 138 -4.95 15.67 8.01
CA GLU A 138 -6.29 15.17 7.64
C GLU A 138 -6.46 15.15 6.11
N ASP A 139 -5.92 16.14 5.38
CA ASP A 139 -5.95 16.16 3.90
C ASP A 139 -5.15 14.97 3.32
N ASP A 140 -4.01 14.65 3.94
CA ASP A 140 -3.24 13.46 3.57
C ASP A 140 -4.02 12.17 3.84
N LEU A 141 -4.82 12.14 4.89
CA LEU A 141 -5.67 11.01 5.25
C LEU A 141 -6.81 10.82 4.23
N GLU A 142 -7.46 11.89 3.82
CA GLU A 142 -8.49 11.85 2.78
C GLU A 142 -7.92 11.36 1.46
N LEU A 143 -6.75 11.86 1.08
CA LEU A 143 -6.03 11.37 -0.11
C LEU A 143 -5.67 9.88 0.00
N LEU A 144 -5.31 9.40 1.20
CA LEU A 144 -5.04 7.97 1.44
C LEU A 144 -6.29 7.12 1.18
N TRP A 145 -7.46 7.56 1.66
CA TRP A 145 -8.71 6.85 1.44
C TRP A 145 -9.08 6.79 -0.05
N GLU A 146 -8.95 7.91 -0.75
CA GLU A 146 -9.16 7.97 -2.19
C GLU A 146 -8.19 7.04 -2.94
N ALA A 147 -6.92 7.07 -2.57
CA ALA A 147 -5.89 6.21 -3.17
C ALA A 147 -6.17 4.72 -2.93
N ILE A 148 -6.59 4.32 -1.73
CA ILE A 148 -6.93 2.93 -1.42
C ILE A 148 -8.14 2.48 -2.23
N LEU A 149 -9.20 3.28 -2.29
CA LEU A 149 -10.42 2.93 -3.00
C LEU A 149 -10.21 2.76 -4.51
N ASN A 150 -9.28 3.53 -5.10
CA ASN A 150 -9.03 3.56 -6.54
C ASN A 150 -7.74 2.86 -6.97
N MET A 151 -6.96 2.25 -6.06
CA MET A 151 -5.63 1.76 -6.41
C MET A 151 -5.61 0.70 -7.53
N PHE A 152 -6.65 -0.10 -7.66
CA PHE A 152 -6.73 -1.11 -8.71
C PHE A 152 -7.33 -0.58 -10.02
N GLU A 153 -8.00 0.57 -10.01
CA GLU A 153 -8.55 1.19 -11.22
C GLU A 153 -7.45 1.80 -12.10
N VAL A 154 -6.30 2.15 -11.50
CA VAL A 154 -5.17 2.76 -12.21
C VAL A 154 -4.00 1.81 -12.44
N ASP A 155 -4.00 0.60 -11.84
CA ASP A 155 -2.91 -0.37 -11.95
C ASP A 155 -3.40 -1.72 -12.48
N HIS A 156 -3.84 -1.72 -13.73
CA HIS A 156 -4.25 -2.94 -14.43
C HIS A 156 -3.05 -3.70 -15.01
N SER A 157 -3.08 -5.01 -14.90
CA SER A 157 -2.13 -5.90 -15.57
C SER A 157 -2.78 -7.27 -15.84
N ALA A 158 -2.14 -8.10 -16.65
CA ALA A 158 -2.61 -9.45 -16.91
C ALA A 158 -2.76 -10.31 -15.63
N ALA A 159 -2.01 -9.98 -14.56
CA ALA A 159 -2.12 -10.63 -13.26
C ALA A 159 -3.13 -9.94 -12.32
N ARG A 160 -3.51 -8.70 -12.60
CA ARG A 160 -4.37 -7.83 -11.76
C ARG A 160 -5.52 -7.21 -12.55
N GLY A 161 -5.96 -7.87 -13.63
CA GLY A 161 -6.96 -7.31 -14.53
C GLY A 161 -8.35 -7.09 -13.91
N ASN A 162 -8.71 -7.90 -12.90
CA ASN A 162 -10.03 -7.88 -12.29
C ASN A 162 -9.99 -7.66 -10.77
N MET A 163 -8.91 -7.07 -10.27
CA MET A 163 -8.84 -6.70 -8.86
C MET A 163 -9.63 -5.41 -8.60
N ALA A 164 -10.32 -5.36 -7.47
CA ALA A 164 -11.04 -4.16 -7.03
C ALA A 164 -11.13 -4.14 -5.50
N VAL A 165 -11.09 -2.96 -4.91
CA VAL A 165 -11.47 -2.76 -3.50
C VAL A 165 -12.98 -2.91 -3.40
N ARG A 166 -13.44 -3.77 -2.51
CA ARG A 166 -14.88 -4.05 -2.35
C ARG A 166 -15.48 -3.27 -1.21
N GLU A 167 -14.76 -3.15 -0.11
CA GLU A 167 -15.15 -2.35 1.06
C GLU A 167 -13.92 -1.74 1.74
N LEU A 168 -14.13 -0.60 2.36
CA LEU A 168 -13.22 0.05 3.29
C LEU A 168 -14.00 0.34 4.57
N ILE A 169 -13.60 -0.29 5.67
CA ILE A 169 -14.20 -0.09 6.98
C ILE A 169 -13.18 0.61 7.87
N VAL A 170 -13.54 1.76 8.39
CA VAL A 170 -12.67 2.61 9.21
C VAL A 170 -13.24 2.76 10.60
N PHE A 171 -12.42 2.47 11.60
CA PHE A 171 -12.71 2.70 13.01
C PHE A 171 -11.98 3.94 13.49
N LYS A 172 -12.71 5.04 13.69
CA LYS A 172 -12.14 6.30 14.15
C LYS A 172 -12.30 6.40 15.66
N HIS A 173 -11.18 6.40 16.36
CA HIS A 173 -11.12 6.60 17.80
C HIS A 173 -11.25 8.05 18.19
N SER A 174 -11.84 8.34 19.33
CA SER A 174 -11.93 9.68 19.91
C SER A 174 -10.60 10.12 20.54
N LYS A 175 -9.77 9.17 20.97
CA LYS A 175 -8.50 9.42 21.67
C LYS A 175 -7.29 9.07 20.82
N GLU A 176 -6.20 9.82 20.99
CA GLU A 176 -4.95 9.61 20.25
C GLU A 176 -4.32 8.21 20.44
N LEU A 177 -4.49 7.61 21.61
CA LEU A 177 -4.02 6.25 21.91
C LEU A 177 -5.03 5.16 21.61
N GLY A 178 -6.21 5.54 21.10
CA GLY A 178 -7.33 4.66 20.88
C GLY A 178 -8.24 4.49 22.12
N ASP A 179 -9.46 4.07 21.88
CA ASP A 179 -10.50 3.84 22.90
C ASP A 179 -10.60 2.38 23.32
N CYS A 180 -10.11 1.47 22.49
CA CYS A 180 -10.04 0.04 22.76
C CYS A 180 -8.91 -0.63 21.94
N PRO A 181 -8.50 -1.85 22.31
CA PRO A 181 -7.55 -2.63 21.52
C PRO A 181 -8.05 -2.91 20.10
N ALA A 182 -7.20 -2.69 19.10
CA ALA A 182 -7.56 -2.80 17.69
C ALA A 182 -8.08 -4.20 17.29
N TYR A 183 -7.54 -5.27 17.90
CA TYR A 183 -8.00 -6.62 17.59
C TYR A 183 -9.49 -6.82 17.85
N LYS A 184 -10.06 -6.17 18.88
CA LYS A 184 -11.51 -6.24 19.16
C LYS A 184 -12.35 -5.63 18.04
N LEU A 185 -11.86 -4.55 17.45
CA LEU A 185 -12.52 -3.90 16.31
C LEU A 185 -12.42 -4.76 15.05
N PHE A 186 -11.28 -5.40 14.86
CA PHE A 186 -11.10 -6.32 13.75
C PHE A 186 -11.96 -7.58 13.91
N ASP A 187 -12.07 -8.12 15.12
CA ASP A 187 -12.94 -9.27 15.42
C ASP A 187 -14.43 -8.93 15.26
N ALA A 188 -14.81 -7.66 15.46
CA ALA A 188 -16.18 -7.20 15.22
C ALA A 188 -16.58 -7.17 13.73
N VAL A 189 -15.63 -7.33 12.80
CA VAL A 189 -15.90 -7.45 11.36
C VAL A 189 -15.84 -8.92 10.98
N GLU A 190 -16.98 -9.49 10.71
CA GLU A 190 -17.12 -10.87 10.26
C GLU A 190 -17.33 -10.93 8.75
N VAL A 191 -16.59 -11.81 8.08
CA VAL A 191 -16.76 -12.10 6.65
C VAL A 191 -17.00 -13.58 6.50
N LYS A 192 -18.20 -13.95 6.05
CA LYS A 192 -18.61 -15.34 5.86
C LYS A 192 -19.02 -15.62 4.43
N LYS A 193 -18.61 -16.78 3.92
CA LYS A 193 -19.15 -17.32 2.69
C LYS A 193 -20.61 -17.73 2.93
N ASN A 194 -21.49 -17.43 1.98
CA ASN A 194 -22.91 -17.80 2.04
C ASN A 194 -23.07 -19.32 1.99
N GLU A 195 -24.02 -19.86 2.73
CA GLU A 195 -24.20 -21.31 2.91
C GLU A 195 -24.56 -22.07 1.63
N ASP A 196 -25.24 -21.39 0.71
CA ASP A 196 -25.64 -21.91 -0.61
C ASP A 196 -24.51 -21.90 -1.65
N VAL A 197 -23.34 -21.35 -1.31
CA VAL A 197 -22.20 -21.21 -2.23
C VAL A 197 -21.09 -22.19 -1.88
N GLU A 198 -20.87 -23.16 -2.74
CA GLU A 198 -19.74 -24.10 -2.59
C GLU A 198 -18.42 -23.46 -3.02
N TYR A 199 -18.39 -22.83 -4.22
CA TYR A 199 -17.21 -22.21 -4.81
C TYR A 199 -17.49 -20.74 -5.14
N PRO A 200 -17.03 -19.79 -4.31
CA PRO A 200 -17.28 -18.37 -4.54
C PRO A 200 -16.58 -17.88 -5.82
N ARG A 201 -17.24 -16.98 -6.56
CA ARG A 201 -16.76 -16.37 -7.81
C ARG A 201 -17.01 -14.87 -7.88
N LYS A 202 -17.71 -14.31 -6.92
CA LYS A 202 -18.06 -12.88 -6.85
C LYS A 202 -18.17 -12.43 -5.41
N TYR A 203 -18.15 -11.13 -5.19
CA TYR A 203 -18.22 -10.54 -3.84
C TYR A 203 -19.55 -10.89 -3.13
N GLN A 204 -20.65 -10.94 -3.86
CA GLN A 204 -21.98 -11.26 -3.34
C GLN A 204 -22.12 -12.72 -2.82
N ASP A 205 -21.13 -13.55 -3.06
CA ASP A 205 -21.05 -14.90 -2.51
C ASP A 205 -20.62 -14.89 -1.03
N TYR A 206 -20.32 -13.69 -0.49
CA TYR A 206 -19.97 -13.45 0.89
C TYR A 206 -20.92 -12.45 1.54
N THR A 207 -21.07 -12.59 2.85
CA THR A 207 -21.73 -11.61 3.71
C THR A 207 -20.70 -10.98 4.63
N VAL A 208 -20.66 -9.64 4.64
CA VAL A 208 -19.83 -8.86 5.56
C VAL A 208 -20.71 -8.23 6.61
N THR A 209 -20.49 -8.59 7.87
CA THR A 209 -21.22 -8.09 9.02
C THR A 209 -20.29 -7.31 9.94
N VAL A 210 -20.70 -6.12 10.34
CA VAL A 210 -20.05 -5.36 11.40
C VAL A 210 -20.92 -5.46 12.65
N HIS A 211 -20.38 -6.08 13.68
CA HIS A 211 -21.05 -6.28 14.98
C HIS A 211 -20.90 -5.02 15.84
N GLU A 212 -21.72 -4.01 15.54
CA GLU A 212 -21.63 -2.68 16.21
C GLU A 212 -21.83 -2.77 17.72
N GLU A 213 -22.58 -3.76 18.19
CA GLU A 213 -22.80 -4.04 19.62
C GLU A 213 -21.51 -4.42 20.39
N GLN A 214 -20.46 -4.81 19.68
CA GLN A 214 -19.16 -5.14 20.23
C GLN A 214 -18.17 -3.95 20.22
N ILE A 215 -18.56 -2.84 19.59
CA ILE A 215 -17.74 -1.66 19.40
C ILE A 215 -18.12 -0.62 20.46
N PRO A 216 -17.15 -0.03 21.18
CA PRO A 216 -17.44 1.05 22.13
C PRO A 216 -18.08 2.26 21.45
N ASP A 217 -19.04 2.91 22.11
CA ASP A 217 -19.73 4.13 21.63
C ASP A 217 -18.78 5.30 21.28
N SER A 218 -17.57 5.29 21.84
CA SER A 218 -16.52 6.28 21.56
C SER A 218 -15.77 6.07 20.26
N VAL A 219 -16.05 4.96 19.53
CA VAL A 219 -15.45 4.63 18.24
C VAL A 219 -16.49 4.82 17.15
N GLU A 220 -16.21 5.74 16.23
CA GLU A 220 -17.04 5.99 15.05
C GLU A 220 -16.71 4.94 13.97
N VAL A 221 -17.72 4.28 13.44
CA VAL A 221 -17.58 3.34 12.31
C VAL A 221 -17.97 4.04 11.02
N ARG A 222 -17.08 3.99 10.02
CA ARG A 222 -17.32 4.49 8.65
C ARG A 222 -17.17 3.34 7.68
N ARG A 223 -18.12 3.25 6.75
CA ARG A 223 -18.16 2.20 5.72
C ARG A 223 -18.42 2.78 4.34
#